data_b4c2c71f278c129b3f760b31e3187bb6
#
_entry.id   b4c2c71f278c129b3f760b31e3187bb6
#
_cell.length_a   1.000
_cell.length_b   1.000
_cell.length_c   1.000
_cell.angle_alpha   90.00
_cell.angle_beta   90.00
_cell.angle_gamma   90.00
#
_symmetry.space_group_name_H-M   'P 1'
#
loop_
_entity.id
_entity.type
_entity.pdbx_description
1 polymer ?
#
loop_
_entity_poly.entity_id
_entity_poly.type
_entity_poly.pdbx_seq_one_letter_code
_entity_poly.pdbx_strand_id
1 'polypeptide(L)'
;MVIEQRGGVERSYDIYSRLLNDRIIMLHDEVNDVTASLVVAQLLFLEGQDPEKDISLYINSPGGSISAGMAIHDTMQYIKCDVSTICMGMAASMGAFLLASGTKGKRFALPNAEIMIHQPLIAGGQGGGLSGQTTDIKIHAEHMVYIRDKMNRMLSEYTGQPLEKIQLDTERDNYMSALQAKEYGLIDEVIAHR
;
A
#
# COMPACT_ATOMS: atom_id res chain seq x y z
N MET A 1 -15.22 -20.44 8.83
CA MET A 1 -14.80 -21.46 7.86
C MET A 1 -15.80 -21.48 6.71
N VAL A 2 -15.30 -21.62 5.49
CA VAL A 2 -16.11 -21.75 4.26
C VAL A 2 -15.90 -23.18 3.73
N ILE A 3 -16.99 -23.86 3.37
CA ILE A 3 -16.95 -25.22 2.82
C ILE A 3 -17.24 -25.13 1.32
N GLU A 4 -16.33 -25.63 0.50
CA GLU A 4 -16.52 -25.78 -0.95
C GLU A 4 -16.62 -27.26 -1.33
N GLN A 5 -17.60 -27.58 -2.21
CA GLN A 5 -17.66 -28.87 -2.88
C GLN A 5 -17.12 -28.73 -4.32
N ARG A 6 -15.98 -29.35 -4.60
CA ARG A 6 -15.44 -29.48 -5.96
C ARG A 6 -15.21 -30.95 -6.28
N GLY A 7 -15.86 -31.46 -7.33
CA GLY A 7 -15.67 -32.84 -7.82
C GLY A 7 -16.02 -33.91 -6.78
N GLY A 8 -17.02 -33.69 -5.90
CA GLY A 8 -17.43 -34.62 -4.86
C GLY A 8 -16.55 -34.63 -3.59
N VAL A 9 -15.56 -33.76 -3.50
CA VAL A 9 -14.72 -33.61 -2.32
C VAL A 9 -15.06 -32.30 -1.60
N GLU A 10 -15.39 -32.38 -0.32
CA GLU A 10 -15.55 -31.22 0.54
C GLU A 10 -14.18 -30.73 1.00
N ARG A 11 -13.93 -29.42 0.85
CA ARG A 11 -12.76 -28.74 1.38
C ARG A 11 -13.19 -27.57 2.27
N SER A 12 -12.61 -27.50 3.46
CA SER A 12 -12.83 -26.42 4.40
C SER A 12 -11.67 -25.44 4.36
N TYR A 13 -11.98 -24.13 4.24
CA TYR A 13 -11.01 -23.04 4.24
C TYR A 13 -11.38 -22.02 5.31
N ASP A 14 -10.40 -21.31 5.87
CA ASP A 14 -10.68 -19.98 6.41
C ASP A 14 -10.95 -19.00 5.26
N ILE A 15 -11.59 -17.87 5.55
CA ILE A 15 -12.03 -16.94 4.50
C ILE A 15 -10.85 -16.32 3.73
N TYR A 16 -9.74 -16.04 4.39
CA TYR A 16 -8.56 -15.45 3.74
C TYR A 16 -7.86 -16.44 2.81
N SER A 17 -7.69 -17.68 3.25
CA SER A 17 -7.16 -18.77 2.40
C SER A 17 -8.06 -19.01 1.20
N ARG A 18 -9.39 -18.88 1.38
CA ARG A 18 -10.33 -19.01 0.26
C ARG A 18 -10.19 -17.87 -0.75
N LEU A 19 -10.08 -16.63 -0.27
CA LEU A 19 -9.85 -15.46 -1.13
C LEU A 19 -8.49 -15.53 -1.85
N LEU A 20 -7.46 -16.03 -1.17
CA LEU A 20 -6.13 -16.21 -1.75
C LEU A 20 -6.16 -17.16 -2.96
N ASN A 21 -7.01 -18.18 -2.96
CA ASN A 21 -7.22 -19.06 -4.13
C ASN A 21 -7.77 -18.30 -5.35
N ASP A 22 -8.47 -17.19 -5.14
CA ASP A 22 -8.92 -16.26 -6.18
C ASP A 22 -7.91 -15.13 -6.45
N ARG A 23 -6.69 -15.28 -5.94
CA ARG A 23 -5.57 -14.33 -6.06
C ARG A 23 -5.85 -12.96 -5.41
N ILE A 24 -6.62 -12.98 -4.33
CA ILE A 24 -6.98 -11.79 -3.55
C ILE A 24 -6.16 -11.78 -2.26
N ILE A 25 -5.44 -10.70 -2.04
CA ILE A 25 -4.71 -10.40 -0.81
C ILE A 25 -5.40 -9.23 -0.11
N MET A 26 -5.51 -9.31 1.22
CA MET A 26 -6.12 -8.27 2.04
C MET A 26 -5.06 -7.59 2.91
N LEU A 27 -4.83 -6.30 2.69
CA LEU A 27 -4.06 -5.43 3.59
C LEU A 27 -5.07 -4.50 4.31
N HIS A 28 -5.54 -4.93 5.47
CA HIS A 28 -6.53 -4.21 6.26
C HIS A 28 -6.08 -4.13 7.72
N ASP A 29 -5.15 -3.30 7.97
CA ASP A 29 -4.63 -2.92 9.28
C ASP A 29 -3.40 -2.02 9.09
N GLU A 30 -2.71 -1.70 10.17
CA GLU A 30 -1.43 -1.00 10.14
C GLU A 30 -0.37 -1.79 9.37
N VAL A 31 0.42 -1.07 8.57
CA VAL A 31 1.59 -1.62 7.88
C VAL A 31 2.73 -1.78 8.89
N ASN A 32 3.02 -3.01 9.27
CA ASN A 32 4.09 -3.39 10.19
C ASN A 32 4.81 -4.65 9.69
N ASP A 33 5.83 -5.10 10.40
CA ASP A 33 6.66 -6.24 9.97
C ASP A 33 5.84 -7.53 9.82
N VAL A 34 4.81 -7.73 10.65
CA VAL A 34 3.95 -8.93 10.59
C VAL A 34 3.04 -8.89 9.37
N THR A 35 2.31 -7.79 9.17
CA THR A 35 1.41 -7.63 8.03
C THR A 35 2.19 -7.63 6.72
N ALA A 36 3.35 -6.98 6.67
CA ALA A 36 4.20 -6.97 5.50
C ALA A 36 4.76 -8.36 5.15
N SER A 37 5.26 -9.11 6.13
CA SER A 37 5.72 -10.49 5.91
C SER A 37 4.64 -11.38 5.32
N LEU A 38 3.40 -11.24 5.79
CA LEU A 38 2.27 -12.01 5.30
C LEU A 38 1.93 -11.66 3.85
N VAL A 39 1.84 -10.37 3.54
CA VAL A 39 1.56 -9.90 2.16
C VAL A 39 2.67 -10.32 1.19
N VAL A 40 3.93 -10.15 1.57
CA VAL A 40 5.09 -10.59 0.78
C VAL A 40 5.05 -12.09 0.51
N ALA A 41 4.78 -12.91 1.53
CA ALA A 41 4.68 -14.37 1.37
C ALA A 41 3.54 -14.75 0.41
N GLN A 42 2.39 -14.08 0.50
CA GLN A 42 1.24 -14.31 -0.39
C GLN A 42 1.53 -13.88 -1.84
N LEU A 43 2.21 -12.74 -2.05
CA LEU A 43 2.64 -12.31 -3.38
C LEU A 43 3.56 -13.33 -4.05
N LEU A 44 4.59 -13.77 -3.35
CA LEU A 44 5.54 -14.78 -3.85
C LEU A 44 4.87 -16.14 -4.09
N PHE A 45 3.96 -16.55 -3.22
CA PHE A 45 3.20 -17.79 -3.38
C PHE A 45 2.34 -17.75 -4.64
N LEU A 46 1.61 -16.65 -4.88
CA LEU A 46 0.74 -16.50 -6.04
C LEU A 46 1.53 -16.39 -7.35
N GLU A 47 2.66 -15.69 -7.33
CA GLU A 47 3.56 -15.65 -8.49
C GLU A 47 4.08 -17.05 -8.85
N GLY A 48 4.48 -17.83 -7.85
CA GLY A 48 4.92 -19.21 -8.05
C GLY A 48 3.82 -20.15 -8.57
N GLN A 49 2.53 -19.84 -8.36
CA GLN A 49 1.44 -20.60 -8.91
C GLN A 49 1.16 -20.29 -10.39
N ASP A 50 1.11 -19.01 -10.74
CA ASP A 50 0.83 -18.56 -12.11
C ASP A 50 1.37 -17.12 -12.28
N PRO A 51 2.53 -16.93 -12.91
CA PRO A 51 3.14 -15.61 -13.07
C PRO A 51 2.43 -14.71 -14.10
N GLU A 52 1.52 -15.27 -14.91
CA GLU A 52 0.84 -14.52 -15.98
C GLU A 52 -0.52 -13.94 -15.53
N LYS A 53 -0.99 -14.32 -14.34
CA LYS A 53 -2.27 -13.83 -13.82
C LYS A 53 -2.08 -12.73 -12.81
N ASP A 54 -2.94 -11.73 -12.90
CA ASP A 54 -2.99 -10.61 -11.97
C ASP A 54 -3.22 -11.05 -10.51
N ILE A 55 -2.67 -10.27 -9.60
CA ILE A 55 -2.95 -10.36 -8.17
C ILE A 55 -3.73 -9.12 -7.76
N SER A 56 -4.79 -9.28 -6.97
CA SER A 56 -5.59 -8.18 -6.44
C SER A 56 -5.24 -7.91 -4.99
N LEU A 57 -4.63 -6.76 -4.71
CA LEU A 57 -4.31 -6.29 -3.37
C LEU A 57 -5.38 -5.28 -2.92
N TYR A 58 -6.25 -5.70 -2.00
CA TYR A 58 -7.26 -4.84 -1.39
C TYR A 58 -6.68 -4.15 -0.17
N ILE A 59 -6.83 -2.82 -0.11
CA ILE A 59 -6.20 -1.96 0.90
C ILE A 59 -7.27 -1.24 1.70
N ASN A 60 -7.24 -1.43 3.03
CA ASN A 60 -7.94 -0.63 4.03
C ASN A 60 -6.97 -0.43 5.20
N SER A 61 -6.09 0.56 5.11
CA SER A 61 -4.97 0.72 6.03
C SER A 61 -4.72 2.19 6.37
N PRO A 62 -4.45 2.51 7.63
CA PRO A 62 -4.01 3.85 8.05
C PRO A 62 -2.54 4.13 7.68
N GLY A 63 -1.83 3.18 7.08
CA GLY A 63 -0.40 3.24 6.85
C GLY A 63 0.41 2.59 7.97
N GLY A 64 1.62 3.07 8.22
CA GLY A 64 2.50 2.54 9.27
C GLY A 64 3.97 2.57 8.88
N SER A 65 4.73 1.52 9.21
CA SER A 65 6.17 1.42 9.01
C SER A 65 6.56 1.54 7.54
N ILE A 66 7.42 2.51 7.24
CA ILE A 66 7.92 2.74 5.87
C ILE A 66 8.77 1.55 5.40
N SER A 67 9.64 1.00 6.26
CA SER A 67 10.48 -0.15 5.90
C SER A 67 9.65 -1.40 5.58
N ALA A 68 8.62 -1.66 6.39
CA ALA A 68 7.69 -2.76 6.15
C ALA A 68 6.89 -2.54 4.84
N GLY A 69 6.42 -1.32 4.60
CA GLY A 69 5.73 -0.98 3.36
C GLY A 69 6.63 -1.06 2.12
N MET A 70 7.90 -0.68 2.24
CA MET A 70 8.87 -0.85 1.14
C MET A 70 9.13 -2.33 0.82
N ALA A 71 9.10 -3.23 1.79
CA ALA A 71 9.20 -4.66 1.53
C ALA A 71 8.02 -5.17 0.69
N ILE A 72 6.79 -4.71 0.96
CA ILE A 72 5.62 -5.02 0.12
C ILE A 72 5.81 -4.42 -1.28
N HIS A 73 6.10 -3.11 -1.33
CA HIS A 73 6.30 -2.38 -2.58
C HIS A 73 7.32 -3.06 -3.49
N ASP A 74 8.53 -3.30 -2.97
CA ASP A 74 9.60 -3.88 -3.77
C ASP A 74 9.25 -5.30 -4.24
N THR A 75 8.50 -6.06 -3.44
CA THR A 75 7.98 -7.37 -3.86
C THR A 75 6.95 -7.25 -4.98
N MET A 76 6.02 -6.28 -4.89
CA MET A 76 5.05 -6.00 -5.97
C MET A 76 5.76 -5.67 -7.30
N GLN A 77 6.88 -4.93 -7.23
CA GLN A 77 7.66 -4.58 -8.43
C GLN A 77 8.59 -5.72 -8.90
N TYR A 78 8.97 -6.63 -8.01
CA TYR A 78 9.91 -7.72 -8.29
C TYR A 78 9.26 -8.91 -8.98
N ILE A 79 8.02 -9.25 -8.62
CA ILE A 79 7.27 -10.37 -9.20
C ILE A 79 6.83 -10.07 -10.63
N LYS A 80 6.54 -11.11 -11.41
CA LYS A 80 6.12 -10.96 -12.81
C LYS A 80 4.64 -10.63 -12.97
N CYS A 81 3.82 -10.99 -11.97
CA CYS A 81 2.39 -10.71 -12.00
C CYS A 81 2.14 -9.20 -11.94
N ASP A 82 1.17 -8.72 -12.70
CA ASP A 82 0.59 -7.40 -12.44
C ASP A 82 -0.13 -7.42 -11.09
N VAL A 83 0.08 -6.37 -10.29
CA VAL A 83 -0.61 -6.20 -9.01
C VAL A 83 -1.63 -5.08 -9.14
N SER A 84 -2.90 -5.48 -9.19
CA SER A 84 -4.03 -4.54 -9.11
C SER A 84 -4.23 -4.14 -7.66
N THR A 85 -4.33 -2.84 -7.39
CA THR A 85 -4.57 -2.29 -6.05
C THR A 85 -5.96 -1.67 -5.95
N ILE A 86 -6.68 -1.98 -4.87
CA ILE A 86 -8.06 -1.53 -4.68
C ILE A 86 -8.23 -0.96 -3.26
N CYS A 87 -8.50 0.34 -3.15
CA CYS A 87 -8.82 0.95 -1.87
C CYS A 87 -10.27 0.71 -1.48
N MET A 88 -10.48 0.16 -0.27
CA MET A 88 -11.78 0.03 0.40
C MET A 88 -11.70 0.75 1.75
N GLY A 89 -12.61 1.68 2.00
CA GLY A 89 -12.61 2.47 3.23
C GLY A 89 -11.49 3.51 3.23
N MET A 90 -10.26 3.15 3.60
CA MET A 90 -9.15 4.11 3.67
C MET A 90 -7.84 3.53 3.14
N ALA A 91 -7.08 4.37 2.44
CA ALA A 91 -5.66 4.16 2.20
C ALA A 91 -4.90 5.42 2.59
N ALA A 92 -4.26 5.41 3.75
CA ALA A 92 -3.55 6.57 4.27
C ALA A 92 -2.04 6.32 4.37
N SER A 93 -1.24 7.39 4.20
CA SER A 93 0.22 7.34 4.40
C SER A 93 0.87 6.21 3.59
N MET A 94 1.52 5.24 4.23
CA MET A 94 2.10 4.08 3.53
C MET A 94 1.05 3.26 2.78
N GLY A 95 -0.21 3.22 3.24
CA GLY A 95 -1.31 2.59 2.52
C GLY A 95 -1.63 3.29 1.18
N ALA A 96 -1.62 4.62 1.16
CA ALA A 96 -1.79 5.41 -0.07
C ALA A 96 -0.61 5.22 -1.04
N PHE A 97 0.60 5.13 -0.51
CA PHE A 97 1.79 4.85 -1.30
C PHE A 97 1.70 3.48 -1.99
N LEU A 98 1.31 2.43 -1.25
CA LEU A 98 1.12 1.09 -1.81
C LEU A 98 -0.02 1.06 -2.84
N LEU A 99 -1.11 1.79 -2.60
CA LEU A 99 -2.21 1.94 -3.56
C LEU A 99 -1.71 2.54 -4.88
N ALA A 100 -0.96 3.63 -4.81
CA ALA A 100 -0.42 4.33 -5.97
C ALA A 100 0.65 3.52 -6.73
N SER A 101 1.32 2.59 -6.04
CA SER A 101 2.38 1.75 -6.60
C SER A 101 1.90 0.49 -7.34
N GLY A 102 0.58 0.25 -7.39
CA GLY A 102 -0.01 -0.81 -8.21
C GLY A 102 0.29 -0.64 -9.70
N THR A 103 0.07 -1.70 -10.46
CA THR A 103 0.27 -1.68 -11.92
C THR A 103 -0.58 -0.59 -12.56
N LYS A 104 0.04 0.27 -13.37
CA LYS A 104 -0.64 1.39 -14.02
C LYS A 104 -1.83 0.91 -14.86
N GLY A 105 -2.97 1.56 -14.71
CA GLY A 105 -4.25 1.17 -15.31
C GLY A 105 -5.02 0.16 -14.45
N LYS A 106 -4.45 -0.34 -13.36
CA LYS A 106 -5.07 -1.34 -12.45
C LYS A 106 -5.12 -0.87 -10.99
N ARG A 107 -5.14 0.45 -10.77
CA ARG A 107 -5.22 1.07 -9.44
C ARG A 107 -6.62 1.64 -9.24
N PHE A 108 -7.35 1.15 -8.25
CA PHE A 108 -8.76 1.44 -8.07
C PHE A 108 -9.09 1.92 -6.66
N ALA A 109 -10.23 2.61 -6.53
CA ALA A 109 -10.87 2.86 -5.24
C ALA A 109 -12.39 2.68 -5.36
N LEU A 110 -13.02 2.27 -4.26
CA LEU A 110 -14.48 2.30 -4.15
C LEU A 110 -14.97 3.75 -3.96
N PRO A 111 -16.23 4.07 -4.33
CA PRO A 111 -16.71 5.46 -4.40
C PRO A 111 -16.62 6.26 -3.10
N ASN A 112 -16.71 5.59 -1.95
CA ASN A 112 -16.65 6.21 -0.62
C ASN A 112 -15.29 6.02 0.08
N ALA A 113 -14.28 5.54 -0.65
CA ALA A 113 -12.95 5.40 -0.11
C ALA A 113 -12.27 6.77 0.04
N GLU A 114 -11.45 6.90 1.07
CA GLU A 114 -10.65 8.08 1.37
C GLU A 114 -9.16 7.75 1.23
N ILE A 115 -8.42 8.61 0.58
CA ILE A 115 -6.99 8.46 0.36
C ILE A 115 -6.27 9.65 1.01
N MET A 116 -5.21 9.39 1.78
CA MET A 116 -4.45 10.45 2.44
C MET A 116 -2.95 10.28 2.19
N ILE A 117 -2.33 11.36 1.73
CA ILE A 117 -0.87 11.44 1.58
C ILE A 117 -0.30 12.47 2.54
N HIS A 118 0.87 12.20 3.07
CA HIS A 118 1.67 13.11 3.89
C HIS A 118 3.15 12.71 3.92
N GLN A 119 3.99 13.60 4.41
CA GLN A 119 5.41 13.31 4.59
C GLN A 119 5.66 12.25 5.69
N PRO A 120 6.80 11.55 5.66
CA PRO A 120 7.22 10.68 6.75
C PRO A 120 7.24 11.41 8.09
N LEU A 121 6.74 10.74 9.12
CA LEU A 121 6.84 11.23 10.49
C LEU A 121 7.64 10.25 11.35
N ILE A 122 8.31 10.76 12.36
CA ILE A 122 8.92 9.94 13.40
C ILE A 122 7.86 9.73 14.47
N ALA A 123 7.34 8.50 14.55
CA ALA A 123 6.52 8.10 15.68
C ALA A 123 7.43 8.05 16.92
N GLY A 124 7.45 9.13 17.68
CA GLY A 124 8.13 9.16 18.97
C GLY A 124 7.41 8.26 19.97
N GLY A 125 8.16 7.51 20.78
CA GLY A 125 7.61 6.89 22.00
C GLY A 125 6.97 7.93 22.94
N GLN A 126 6.52 7.53 24.12
CA GLN A 126 5.88 8.44 25.09
C GLN A 126 6.65 9.77 25.25
N GLY A 127 6.16 10.83 24.60
CA GLY A 127 6.80 12.16 24.60
C GLY A 127 7.11 12.75 23.22
N GLY A 128 6.93 12.03 22.13
CA GLY A 128 7.01 12.44 20.72
C GLY A 128 8.29 13.22 20.38
N GLY A 129 9.23 12.62 19.69
CA GLY A 129 10.41 13.29 19.18
C GLY A 129 11.68 12.44 19.18
N LEU A 130 12.71 12.94 18.51
CA LEU A 130 14.05 12.35 18.54
C LEU A 130 14.71 12.69 19.89
N SER A 131 15.16 11.66 20.60
CA SER A 131 15.99 11.82 21.81
C SER A 131 17.30 11.07 21.62
N GLY A 132 18.39 11.58 22.19
CA GLY A 132 19.71 10.97 22.10
C GLY A 132 20.82 12.00 22.02
N GLN A 133 22.02 11.57 21.66
CA GLN A 133 23.14 12.46 21.46
C GLN A 133 22.94 13.33 20.21
N THR A 134 23.48 14.53 20.21
CA THR A 134 23.33 15.49 19.09
C THR A 134 23.67 14.89 17.73
N THR A 135 24.73 14.09 17.66
CA THR A 135 25.15 13.42 16.43
C THR A 135 24.11 12.39 15.95
N ASP A 136 23.52 11.62 16.86
CA ASP A 136 22.48 10.63 16.52
C ASP A 136 21.22 11.31 16.02
N ILE A 137 20.81 12.41 16.67
CA ILE A 137 19.66 13.22 16.22
C ILE A 137 19.90 13.74 14.80
N LYS A 138 21.12 14.23 14.50
CA LYS A 138 21.48 14.70 13.16
C LYS A 138 21.39 13.58 12.13
N ILE A 139 21.96 12.41 12.42
CA ILE A 139 21.92 11.22 11.52
C ILE A 139 20.47 10.83 11.22
N HIS A 140 19.62 10.75 12.24
CA HIS A 140 18.20 10.42 12.06
C HIS A 140 17.46 11.47 11.24
N ALA A 141 17.70 12.76 11.49
CA ALA A 141 17.08 13.85 10.74
C ALA A 141 17.47 13.81 9.26
N GLU A 142 18.76 13.65 8.96
CA GLU A 142 19.26 13.54 7.58
C GLU A 142 18.68 12.31 6.87
N HIS A 143 18.56 11.17 7.58
CA HIS A 143 17.94 9.97 7.03
C HIS A 143 16.44 10.16 6.74
N MET A 144 15.71 10.86 7.60
CA MET A 144 14.29 11.19 7.36
C MET A 144 14.11 12.09 6.14
N VAL A 145 14.96 13.08 5.96
CA VAL A 145 14.95 13.92 4.74
C VAL A 145 15.18 13.07 3.50
N TYR A 146 16.16 12.16 3.54
CA TYR A 146 16.41 11.23 2.44
C TYR A 146 15.18 10.36 2.11
N ILE A 147 14.54 9.78 3.12
CA ILE A 147 13.32 8.96 2.94
C ILE A 147 12.19 9.80 2.33
N ARG A 148 11.93 10.99 2.86
CA ARG A 148 10.92 11.91 2.34
C ARG A 148 11.15 12.19 0.86
N ASP A 149 12.36 12.56 0.50
CA ASP A 149 12.70 12.92 -0.87
C ASP A 149 12.62 11.72 -1.82
N LYS A 150 12.97 10.51 -1.34
CA LYS A 150 12.79 9.26 -2.07
C LYS A 150 11.31 9.00 -2.33
N MET A 151 10.47 9.04 -1.30
CA MET A 151 9.04 8.76 -1.42
C MET A 151 8.33 9.79 -2.29
N ASN A 152 8.68 11.07 -2.19
CA ASN A 152 8.11 12.12 -3.03
C ASN A 152 8.44 11.91 -4.51
N ARG A 153 9.67 11.51 -4.86
CA ARG A 153 10.02 11.16 -6.24
C ARG A 153 9.20 9.98 -6.75
N MET A 154 9.07 8.92 -5.96
CA MET A 154 8.28 7.75 -6.35
C MET A 154 6.79 8.12 -6.53
N LEU A 155 6.20 8.92 -5.64
CA LEU A 155 4.84 9.42 -5.81
C LEU A 155 4.68 10.28 -7.06
N SER A 156 5.67 11.12 -7.38
CA SER A 156 5.69 11.91 -8.62
C SER A 156 5.66 11.01 -9.85
N GLU A 157 6.44 9.92 -9.85
CA GLU A 157 6.46 8.94 -10.94
C GLU A 157 5.11 8.21 -11.08
N TYR A 158 4.50 7.79 -9.97
CA TYR A 158 3.24 7.05 -9.99
C TYR A 158 2.04 7.92 -10.39
N THR A 159 2.00 9.16 -9.91
CA THR A 159 0.88 10.08 -10.14
C THR A 159 1.01 10.87 -11.44
N GLY A 160 2.23 11.10 -11.91
CA GLY A 160 2.53 12.03 -13.00
C GLY A 160 2.50 13.49 -12.56
N GLN A 161 2.33 13.78 -11.27
CA GLN A 161 2.38 15.15 -10.75
C GLN A 161 3.83 15.66 -10.68
N PRO A 162 4.07 16.96 -10.89
CA PRO A 162 5.39 17.57 -10.68
C PRO A 162 5.89 17.34 -9.24
N LEU A 163 7.20 17.10 -9.10
CA LEU A 163 7.82 16.82 -7.79
C LEU A 163 7.55 17.94 -6.77
N GLU A 164 7.61 19.20 -7.19
CA GLU A 164 7.35 20.37 -6.35
C GLU A 164 5.92 20.36 -5.81
N LYS A 165 4.95 19.91 -6.63
CA LYS A 165 3.56 19.76 -6.21
C LYS A 165 3.42 18.64 -5.18
N ILE A 166 4.04 17.49 -5.40
CA ILE A 166 4.05 16.39 -4.43
C ILE A 166 4.64 16.86 -3.09
N GLN A 167 5.76 17.59 -3.12
CA GLN A 167 6.40 18.13 -1.91
C GLN A 167 5.48 19.06 -1.11
N LEU A 168 4.73 19.93 -1.79
CA LEU A 168 3.75 20.80 -1.14
C LEU A 168 2.56 20.03 -0.59
N ASP A 169 2.02 19.11 -1.37
CA ASP A 169 0.77 18.41 -1.05
C ASP A 169 0.98 17.32 0.04
N THR A 170 2.23 16.86 0.23
CA THR A 170 2.59 15.93 1.30
C THR A 170 3.15 16.60 2.56
N GLU A 171 3.30 17.93 2.59
CA GLU A 171 3.85 18.63 3.77
C GLU A 171 3.01 18.42 5.03
N ARG A 172 1.70 18.27 4.88
CA ARG A 172 0.73 17.91 5.93
C ARG A 172 -0.28 16.92 5.37
N ASP A 173 -1.12 16.39 6.27
CA ASP A 173 -2.17 15.44 5.89
C ASP A 173 -3.06 16.03 4.80
N ASN A 174 -3.04 15.39 3.65
CA ASN A 174 -3.82 15.77 2.48
C ASN A 174 -4.81 14.65 2.14
N TYR A 175 -6.05 14.84 2.58
CA TYR A 175 -7.15 13.90 2.37
C TYR A 175 -7.83 14.14 1.02
N MET A 176 -8.08 13.06 0.31
CA MET A 176 -8.73 13.05 -1.00
C MET A 176 -9.84 12.01 -1.03
N SER A 177 -11.00 12.41 -1.58
CA SER A 177 -12.02 11.43 -1.99
C SER A 177 -11.49 10.55 -3.14
N ALA A 178 -12.16 9.45 -3.43
CA ALA A 178 -11.80 8.57 -4.54
C ALA A 178 -11.71 9.32 -5.89
N LEU A 179 -12.63 10.24 -6.16
CA LEU A 179 -12.60 11.05 -7.38
C LEU A 179 -11.40 12.01 -7.42
N GLN A 180 -11.10 12.69 -6.32
CA GLN A 180 -9.94 13.56 -6.22
C GLN A 180 -8.63 12.78 -6.37
N ALA A 181 -8.55 11.58 -5.77
CA ALA A 181 -7.39 10.70 -5.91
C ALA A 181 -7.18 10.22 -7.36
N LYS A 182 -8.26 9.98 -8.12
CA LYS A 182 -8.21 9.71 -9.56
C LYS A 182 -7.68 10.92 -10.33
N GLU A 183 -8.23 12.10 -10.11
CA GLU A 183 -7.77 13.34 -10.76
C GLU A 183 -6.32 13.68 -10.43
N TYR A 184 -5.89 13.35 -9.20
CA TYR A 184 -4.52 13.52 -8.76
C TYR A 184 -3.55 12.52 -9.39
N GLY A 185 -4.03 11.33 -9.78
CA GLY A 185 -3.24 10.27 -10.39
C GLY A 185 -2.78 9.18 -9.42
N LEU A 186 -3.26 9.20 -8.18
CA LEU A 186 -2.99 8.13 -7.19
C LEU A 186 -3.65 6.81 -7.56
N ILE A 187 -4.80 6.88 -8.25
CA ILE A 187 -5.52 5.75 -8.81
C ILE A 187 -5.90 6.02 -10.25
N ASP A 188 -6.29 4.97 -10.97
CA ASP A 188 -6.67 5.04 -12.39
C ASP A 188 -8.19 5.15 -12.56
N GLU A 189 -8.99 4.50 -11.67
CA GLU A 189 -10.45 4.47 -11.82
C GLU A 189 -11.16 4.33 -10.46
N VAL A 190 -12.38 4.90 -10.39
CA VAL A 190 -13.31 4.67 -9.28
C VAL A 190 -14.32 3.62 -9.72
N ILE A 191 -14.40 2.48 -9.03
CA ILE A 191 -15.24 1.35 -9.39
C ILE A 191 -16.37 1.18 -8.38
N ALA A 192 -17.62 1.18 -8.85
CA ALA A 192 -18.80 0.99 -8.01
C ALA A 192 -19.28 -0.47 -7.96
N HIS A 193 -18.88 -1.28 -8.93
CA HIS A 193 -19.28 -2.69 -9.06
C HIS A 193 -18.08 -3.54 -9.46
N ARG A 194 -18.11 -4.80 -9.04
CA ARG A 194 -17.11 -5.83 -9.38
C ARG A 194 -17.44 -6.52 -10.68
#